data_6b218b0e8df95f3d4e99a1695ffc7008
#
_entry.id   6b218b0e8df95f3d4e99a1695ffc7008
#
_cell.length_a   1.000
_cell.length_b   1.000
_cell.length_c   1.000
_cell.angle_alpha   90.00
_cell.angle_beta   90.00
_cell.angle_gamma   90.00
#
_symmetry.space_group_name_H-M   'P 1'
#
loop_
_entity.id
_entity.type
_entity.pdbx_description
1 polymer ?
#
loop_
_entity_poly.entity_id
_entity_poly.type
_entity_poly.pdbx_seq_one_letter_code
_entity_poly.pdbx_strand_id
1 'polypeptide(L)'
;MKVKKYLAPTMNEAMKRIREELGSDAVILSSKAVYTGGFLGLFKKRNIEVIAAMDPMSQSIQTVTKQKSKKLPSKLEMASHALEPNEGNRESADLLKEIEGLKDMIKSLQVYSPDRKYPGKLQRMHEYLTEQEVNRSLRSKIMDELLEKWFVFKQLSTDEEVQVWLEEAMFGILEKVDNGKTGLQKKYINFVGPTGVGKTTTLAKVAAETMLKHDKKVAFITTDTYRIAAIDQLKTYAKILNVPIEVAYNLEDFKRAAERFSHYDFVFIDTAGRNFRNAQYVKDLNEIIHFTDEMETYLVLSLTSKQKDMEDIYRQFAAIPLKQVIFTKADETSTFGPVFNFIHTHKLGAAYITDGQNVPDDIEIATSSQLMKMAFGTKKYERSS
;
A
#
# COMPACT_ATOMS: atom_id res chain seq x y z
N MET A 1 -13.31 -19.12 20.67
CA MET A 1 -13.25 -17.69 21.00
C MET A 1 -13.81 -17.47 22.40
N LYS A 2 -13.02 -16.92 23.34
CA LYS A 2 -13.46 -16.65 24.73
C LYS A 2 -13.73 -15.15 24.83
N VAL A 3 -15.00 -14.78 24.97
CA VAL A 3 -15.44 -13.38 25.08
C VAL A 3 -15.80 -13.06 26.51
N LYS A 4 -15.27 -11.96 27.06
CA LYS A 4 -15.59 -11.48 28.40
C LYS A 4 -15.90 -9.99 28.39
N LYS A 5 -16.73 -9.58 29.38
CA LYS A 5 -17.15 -8.20 29.60
C LYS A 5 -16.48 -7.69 30.87
N TYR A 6 -15.90 -6.51 30.77
CA TYR A 6 -15.19 -5.82 31.87
C TYR A 6 -15.84 -4.47 32.15
N LEU A 7 -15.91 -4.13 33.42
CA LEU A 7 -16.40 -2.83 33.89
C LEU A 7 -15.32 -2.19 34.78
N ALA A 8 -14.90 -0.99 34.42
CA ALA A 8 -13.88 -0.25 35.15
C ALA A 8 -14.13 1.27 35.12
N PRO A 9 -13.64 2.02 36.13
CA PRO A 9 -13.75 3.48 36.14
C PRO A 9 -13.04 4.15 34.97
N THR A 10 -11.93 3.59 34.52
CA THR A 10 -11.12 4.11 33.42
C THR A 10 -10.78 3.03 32.44
N MET A 11 -10.48 3.42 31.20
CA MET A 11 -10.04 2.49 30.14
C MET A 11 -8.72 1.81 30.52
N ASN A 12 -7.79 2.51 31.16
CA ASN A 12 -6.52 1.95 31.62
C ASN A 12 -6.72 0.80 32.63
N GLU A 13 -7.64 0.93 33.55
CA GLU A 13 -7.97 -0.16 34.48
C GLU A 13 -8.68 -1.32 33.80
N ALA A 14 -9.58 -1.04 32.86
CA ALA A 14 -10.19 -2.08 32.02
C ALA A 14 -9.13 -2.88 31.27
N MET A 15 -8.19 -2.20 30.63
CA MET A 15 -7.08 -2.79 29.88
C MET A 15 -6.17 -3.65 30.76
N LYS A 16 -5.87 -3.18 31.99
CA LYS A 16 -5.06 -3.94 32.94
C LYS A 16 -5.74 -5.28 33.28
N ARG A 17 -7.03 -5.25 33.62
CA ARG A 17 -7.81 -6.45 33.96
C ARG A 17 -7.95 -7.40 32.77
N ILE A 18 -8.16 -6.88 31.55
CA ILE A 18 -8.24 -7.68 30.34
C ILE A 18 -6.92 -8.41 30.10
N ARG A 19 -5.79 -7.71 30.27
CA ARG A 19 -4.45 -8.30 30.10
C ARG A 19 -4.17 -9.40 31.13
N GLU A 20 -4.54 -9.17 32.38
CA GLU A 20 -4.37 -10.14 33.46
C GLU A 20 -5.21 -11.42 33.24
N GLU A 21 -6.41 -11.30 32.65
CA GLU A 21 -7.33 -12.43 32.50
C GLU A 21 -7.33 -13.11 31.12
N LEU A 22 -7.15 -12.36 30.05
CA LEU A 22 -7.21 -12.86 28.67
C LEU A 22 -5.84 -12.85 27.96
N GLY A 23 -4.80 -12.30 28.61
CA GLY A 23 -3.47 -12.21 28.04
C GLY A 23 -3.25 -11.00 27.13
N SER A 24 -2.00 -10.87 26.65
CA SER A 24 -1.57 -9.75 25.79
C SER A 24 -2.20 -9.73 24.39
N ASP A 25 -2.67 -10.89 23.91
CA ASP A 25 -3.23 -11.06 22.56
C ASP A 25 -4.75 -10.83 22.52
N ALA A 26 -5.33 -10.37 23.63
CA ALA A 26 -6.75 -10.07 23.71
C ALA A 26 -7.11 -8.86 22.81
N VAL A 27 -8.23 -9.00 22.08
CA VAL A 27 -8.76 -7.96 21.18
C VAL A 27 -10.00 -7.34 21.80
N ILE A 28 -10.07 -6.01 21.84
CA ILE A 28 -11.25 -5.29 22.29
C ILE A 28 -12.28 -5.27 21.15
N LEU A 29 -13.44 -5.85 21.40
CA LEU A 29 -14.53 -5.89 20.43
C LEU A 29 -15.42 -4.65 20.49
N SER A 30 -15.62 -4.09 21.71
CA SER A 30 -16.46 -2.91 21.92
C SER A 30 -16.10 -2.24 23.25
N SER A 31 -16.24 -0.91 23.28
CA SER A 31 -16.16 -0.15 24.52
C SER A 31 -17.21 0.95 24.54
N LYS A 32 -17.89 1.14 25.67
CA LYS A 32 -18.88 2.20 25.84
C LYS A 32 -18.87 2.74 27.27
N ALA A 33 -19.18 4.02 27.42
CA ALA A 33 -19.40 4.61 28.72
C ALA A 33 -20.77 4.18 29.29
N VAL A 34 -20.79 3.68 30.51
CA VAL A 34 -22.00 3.31 31.25
C VAL A 34 -22.03 3.98 32.60
N TYR A 35 -23.21 4.41 33.02
CA TYR A 35 -23.39 5.00 34.33
C TYR A 35 -23.94 3.95 35.27
N THR A 36 -23.19 3.64 36.34
CA THR A 36 -23.58 2.63 37.32
C THR A 36 -23.73 3.26 38.69
N GLY A 37 -24.70 2.80 39.47
CA GLY A 37 -24.96 3.21 40.82
C GLY A 37 -25.87 4.45 40.94
N GLY A 38 -26.62 4.51 42.02
CA GLY A 38 -27.49 5.62 42.37
C GLY A 38 -28.75 5.11 43.09
N PHE A 39 -28.81 5.31 44.41
CA PHE A 39 -30.06 5.18 45.14
C PHE A 39 -30.90 6.44 44.82
N LEU A 40 -32.09 6.29 44.23
CA LEU A 40 -32.97 7.36 43.83
C LEU A 40 -32.41 8.36 42.77
N GLY A 41 -31.53 7.96 41.90
CA GLY A 41 -31.08 8.81 40.77
C GLY A 41 -30.01 9.84 41.08
N LEU A 42 -29.55 9.97 42.35
CA LEU A 42 -28.47 10.82 42.80
C LEU A 42 -27.16 10.01 42.91
N PHE A 43 -26.04 10.58 42.39
CA PHE A 43 -24.69 9.97 42.42
C PHE A 43 -24.43 8.85 41.40
N LYS A 44 -24.68 9.10 40.10
CA LYS A 44 -24.25 8.18 39.02
C LYS A 44 -22.73 8.22 38.83
N LYS A 45 -22.05 7.09 39.01
CA LYS A 45 -20.62 6.96 38.73
C LYS A 45 -20.43 6.53 37.27
N ARG A 46 -19.64 7.28 36.50
CA ARG A 46 -19.28 6.94 35.14
C ARG A 46 -18.26 5.79 35.15
N ASN A 47 -18.56 4.70 34.49
CA ASN A 47 -17.69 3.56 34.27
C ASN A 47 -17.58 3.30 32.78
N ILE A 48 -16.55 2.56 32.36
CA ILE A 48 -16.36 2.09 30.98
C ILE A 48 -16.62 0.59 31.00
N GLU A 49 -17.54 0.16 30.13
CA GLU A 49 -17.79 -1.24 29.83
C GLU A 49 -17.00 -1.61 28.60
N VAL A 50 -16.17 -2.64 28.70
CA VAL A 50 -15.33 -3.16 27.61
C VAL A 50 -15.65 -4.64 27.39
N ILE A 51 -15.89 -5.02 26.13
CA ILE A 51 -16.02 -6.42 25.71
C ILE A 51 -14.73 -6.79 25.01
N ALA A 52 -14.02 -7.79 25.55
CA ALA A 52 -12.78 -8.29 24.98
C ALA A 52 -12.88 -9.77 24.66
N ALA A 53 -12.14 -10.22 23.64
CA ALA A 53 -12.08 -11.60 23.22
C ALA A 53 -10.64 -12.07 22.98
N MET A 54 -10.40 -13.35 23.19
CA MET A 54 -9.20 -14.06 22.80
C MET A 54 -9.58 -15.18 21.85
N ASP A 55 -8.90 -15.27 20.69
CA ASP A 55 -9.05 -16.38 19.76
C ASP A 55 -7.95 -17.41 19.99
N PRO A 56 -8.28 -18.62 20.46
CA PRO A 56 -7.29 -19.66 20.70
C PRO A 56 -6.76 -20.33 19.42
N MET A 57 -7.23 -19.91 18.22
CA MET A 57 -6.86 -20.52 16.95
C MET A 57 -6.15 -19.54 16.00
N SER A 58 -4.95 -19.09 16.32
CA SER A 58 -4.03 -18.52 15.32
C SER A 58 -2.94 -19.51 14.91
N GLN A 59 -3.29 -20.80 14.79
CA GLN A 59 -2.45 -21.78 14.12
C GLN A 59 -3.28 -22.60 13.14
N SER A 60 -2.82 -22.59 11.87
CA SER A 60 -3.17 -23.50 10.78
C SER A 60 -4.58 -23.40 10.17
N ILE A 61 -4.66 -22.99 8.91
CA ILE A 61 -5.42 -23.71 7.88
C ILE A 61 -4.71 -23.54 6.53
N GLN A 62 -4.10 -24.65 6.09
CA GLN A 62 -3.88 -24.95 4.68
C GLN A 62 -5.09 -25.69 4.13
N THR A 63 -5.22 -25.64 2.81
CA THR A 63 -5.85 -26.55 1.86
C THR A 63 -7.24 -26.26 1.32
N VAL A 64 -7.22 -25.97 0.03
CA VAL A 64 -7.85 -26.63 -1.14
C VAL A 64 -9.38 -26.57 -1.28
N THR A 65 -9.84 -26.00 -2.38
CA THR A 65 -10.67 -26.75 -3.34
C THR A 65 -10.73 -26.10 -4.75
N LYS A 66 -10.49 -26.94 -5.76
CA LYS A 66 -10.71 -26.70 -7.19
C LYS A 66 -12.19 -26.70 -7.52
N GLN A 67 -12.65 -25.80 -8.38
CA GLN A 67 -13.86 -26.06 -9.18
C GLN A 67 -13.73 -25.62 -10.64
N LYS A 68 -14.37 -26.42 -11.47
CA LYS A 68 -14.27 -26.66 -12.90
C LYS A 68 -14.80 -25.51 -13.77
N SER A 69 -14.14 -25.36 -14.92
CA SER A 69 -14.53 -24.57 -16.09
C SER A 69 -15.77 -25.13 -16.80
N LYS A 70 -16.68 -24.24 -17.26
CA LYS A 70 -17.70 -24.55 -18.27
C LYS A 70 -17.35 -23.85 -19.58
N LYS A 71 -17.39 -24.63 -20.67
CA LYS A 71 -17.22 -24.24 -22.08
C LYS A 71 -18.42 -23.45 -22.60
N LEU A 72 -18.16 -22.47 -23.49
CA LEU A 72 -19.15 -21.83 -24.36
C LEU A 72 -18.81 -22.12 -25.83
N PRO A 73 -19.81 -22.21 -26.70
CA PRO A 73 -19.65 -22.72 -28.06
C PRO A 73 -19.34 -21.67 -29.11
N SER A 74 -18.70 -22.15 -30.19
CA SER A 74 -18.35 -21.44 -31.40
C SER A 74 -19.52 -21.29 -32.38
N LYS A 75 -19.62 -20.13 -33.04
CA LYS A 75 -20.12 -20.05 -34.42
C LYS A 75 -19.65 -18.74 -35.06
N LEU A 76 -18.82 -18.87 -36.11
CA LEU A 76 -18.56 -17.87 -37.12
C LEU A 76 -19.36 -18.23 -38.36
N GLU A 77 -20.06 -17.26 -38.89
CA GLU A 77 -20.53 -17.34 -40.29
C GLU A 77 -20.04 -16.12 -41.05
N MET A 78 -19.41 -16.44 -42.21
CA MET A 78 -18.91 -15.50 -43.19
C MET A 78 -20.04 -14.92 -44.04
N ALA A 79 -19.93 -13.65 -44.40
CA ALA A 79 -20.58 -13.12 -45.60
C ALA A 79 -19.59 -12.28 -46.41
N SER A 80 -19.27 -12.78 -47.59
CA SER A 80 -18.55 -12.09 -48.66
C SER A 80 -19.54 -11.27 -49.48
N HIS A 81 -19.22 -10.01 -49.83
CA HIS A 81 -19.76 -9.40 -51.06
C HIS A 81 -18.73 -8.49 -51.74
N ALA A 82 -18.84 -8.49 -53.06
CA ALA A 82 -17.90 -8.10 -54.05
C ALA A 82 -17.71 -6.58 -54.24
N LEU A 83 -16.56 -6.24 -54.82
CA LEU A 83 -16.13 -4.91 -55.25
C LEU A 83 -16.53 -4.63 -56.69
N GLU A 84 -16.94 -3.41 -57.00
CA GLU A 84 -16.74 -2.76 -58.30
C GLU A 84 -16.22 -1.33 -58.14
N PRO A 85 -15.42 -0.79 -59.11
CA PRO A 85 -14.55 0.37 -58.87
C PRO A 85 -15.08 1.68 -59.51
N ASN A 86 -14.81 2.84 -58.91
CA ASN A 86 -14.37 4.02 -59.67
C ASN A 86 -13.94 5.27 -58.84
N GLU A 87 -12.88 5.88 -59.36
CA GLU A 87 -12.45 7.28 -59.40
C GLU A 87 -11.64 7.88 -58.22
N GLY A 88 -10.42 8.20 -58.62
CA GLY A 88 -9.29 8.65 -57.83
C GLY A 88 -9.40 9.99 -57.12
N ASN A 89 -8.56 10.15 -56.13
CA ASN A 89 -8.19 11.35 -55.35
C ASN A 89 -8.99 11.71 -54.08
N ARG A 90 -10.13 11.11 -53.85
CA ARG A 90 -10.69 11.05 -52.49
C ARG A 90 -10.30 9.78 -51.75
N GLU A 91 -9.89 8.76 -52.52
CA GLU A 91 -9.54 7.42 -52.03
C GLU A 91 -8.30 7.38 -51.13
N SER A 92 -7.31 8.26 -51.38
CA SER A 92 -6.10 8.23 -50.53
C SER A 92 -6.31 8.77 -49.11
N ALA A 93 -7.20 9.70 -48.90
CA ALA A 93 -7.53 10.22 -47.56
C ALA A 93 -8.50 9.30 -46.80
N ASP A 94 -9.41 8.65 -47.51
CA ASP A 94 -10.31 7.64 -46.94
C ASP A 94 -9.59 6.32 -46.72
N LEU A 95 -8.68 5.91 -47.59
CA LEU A 95 -7.77 4.77 -47.38
C LEU A 95 -6.84 4.99 -46.19
N LEU A 96 -6.32 6.19 -45.96
CA LEU A 96 -5.51 6.49 -44.78
C LEU A 96 -6.34 6.43 -43.51
N LYS A 97 -7.58 6.92 -43.52
CA LYS A 97 -8.53 6.77 -42.39
C LYS A 97 -8.94 5.33 -42.13
N GLU A 98 -9.15 4.57 -43.22
CA GLU A 98 -9.50 3.16 -43.12
C GLU A 98 -8.31 2.31 -42.65
N ILE A 99 -7.07 2.67 -43.05
CA ILE A 99 -5.83 2.10 -42.56
C ILE A 99 -5.61 2.47 -41.07
N GLU A 100 -5.88 3.71 -40.66
CA GLU A 100 -5.87 4.08 -39.24
C GLU A 100 -6.97 3.37 -38.43
N GLY A 101 -8.17 3.27 -38.98
CA GLY A 101 -9.28 2.52 -38.37
C GLY A 101 -8.99 1.02 -38.26
N LEU A 102 -8.40 0.42 -39.30
CA LEU A 102 -7.93 -0.97 -39.27
C LEU A 102 -6.76 -1.16 -38.30
N LYS A 103 -5.84 -0.20 -38.22
CA LYS A 103 -4.72 -0.20 -37.27
C LYS A 103 -5.21 -0.13 -35.82
N ASP A 104 -6.23 0.66 -35.56
CA ASP A 104 -6.87 0.75 -34.25
C ASP A 104 -7.73 -0.49 -33.94
N MET A 105 -8.40 -1.06 -34.95
CA MET A 105 -9.14 -2.31 -34.82
C MET A 105 -8.19 -3.50 -34.60
N ILE A 106 -7.06 -3.55 -35.31
CA ILE A 106 -6.00 -4.54 -35.11
C ILE A 106 -5.36 -4.35 -33.73
N LYS A 107 -5.12 -3.10 -33.28
CA LYS A 107 -4.66 -2.83 -31.90
C LYS A 107 -5.68 -3.30 -30.86
N SER A 108 -6.96 -3.06 -31.07
CA SER A 108 -8.02 -3.51 -30.15
C SER A 108 -8.18 -5.03 -30.14
N LEU A 109 -8.06 -5.71 -31.28
CA LEU A 109 -8.08 -7.16 -31.38
C LEU A 109 -6.81 -7.80 -30.79
N GLN A 110 -5.65 -7.15 -30.95
CA GLN A 110 -4.38 -7.62 -30.37
C GLN A 110 -4.34 -7.49 -28.83
N VAL A 111 -5.05 -6.54 -28.25
CA VAL A 111 -5.18 -6.38 -26.77
C VAL A 111 -5.90 -7.58 -26.15
N TYR A 112 -6.74 -8.30 -26.91
CA TYR A 112 -7.53 -9.45 -26.42
C TYR A 112 -6.91 -10.83 -26.72
N SER A 113 -5.76 -10.93 -27.42
CA SER A 113 -5.10 -12.22 -27.64
C SER A 113 -4.23 -12.61 -26.46
N PRO A 114 -4.52 -13.71 -25.74
CA PRO A 114 -3.70 -14.17 -24.62
C PRO A 114 -2.30 -14.63 -25.04
N ASP A 115 -2.06 -14.88 -26.33
CA ASP A 115 -0.84 -15.49 -26.89
C ASP A 115 -0.12 -14.57 -27.91
N ARG A 116 0.04 -13.26 -27.61
CA ARG A 116 0.87 -12.41 -28.45
C ARG A 116 2.33 -12.90 -28.35
N LYS A 117 2.85 -13.50 -29.41
CA LYS A 117 4.26 -13.87 -29.50
C LYS A 117 5.08 -12.65 -29.93
N TYR A 118 6.03 -12.27 -29.10
CA TYR A 118 7.01 -11.24 -29.43
C TYR A 118 8.24 -11.85 -30.12
N PRO A 119 9.05 -11.05 -30.85
CA PRO A 119 10.38 -11.50 -31.27
C PRO A 119 11.19 -12.04 -30.09
N GLY A 120 12.05 -13.05 -30.32
CA GLY A 120 12.66 -13.85 -29.26
C GLY A 120 13.27 -13.08 -28.07
N LYS A 121 13.98 -11.95 -28.37
CA LYS A 121 14.56 -11.11 -27.30
C LYS A 121 13.50 -10.34 -26.52
N LEU A 122 12.48 -9.80 -27.19
CA LEU A 122 11.35 -9.14 -26.54
C LEU A 122 10.46 -10.13 -25.80
N GLN A 123 10.37 -11.38 -26.27
CA GLN A 123 9.61 -12.42 -25.57
C GLN A 123 10.16 -12.68 -24.17
N ARG A 124 11.49 -12.70 -24.00
CA ARG A 124 12.12 -12.83 -22.66
C ARG A 124 11.78 -11.66 -21.74
N MET A 125 11.70 -10.44 -22.26
CA MET A 125 11.28 -9.27 -21.47
C MET A 125 9.81 -9.36 -21.05
N HIS A 126 8.95 -9.85 -21.93
CA HIS A 126 7.55 -10.10 -21.61
C HIS A 126 7.38 -11.17 -20.53
N GLU A 127 8.15 -12.26 -20.60
CA GLU A 127 8.17 -13.33 -19.58
C GLU A 127 8.66 -12.78 -18.25
N TYR A 128 9.78 -12.04 -18.23
CA TYR A 128 10.28 -11.37 -17.03
C TYR A 128 9.22 -10.46 -16.37
N LEU A 129 8.57 -9.59 -17.14
CA LEU A 129 7.51 -8.73 -16.62
C LEU A 129 6.30 -9.54 -16.09
N THR A 130 6.06 -10.73 -16.64
CA THR A 130 4.99 -11.64 -16.20
C THR A 130 5.36 -12.30 -14.86
N GLU A 131 6.60 -12.78 -14.75
CA GLU A 131 7.15 -13.37 -13.53
C GLU A 131 7.23 -12.35 -12.40
N GLN A 132 7.54 -11.10 -12.72
CA GLN A 132 7.53 -9.98 -11.78
C GLN A 132 6.12 -9.50 -11.41
N GLU A 133 5.05 -10.14 -11.88
CA GLU A 133 3.66 -9.78 -11.61
C GLU A 133 3.27 -8.36 -12.10
N VAL A 134 3.95 -7.84 -13.14
CA VAL A 134 3.51 -6.61 -13.79
C VAL A 134 2.16 -6.86 -14.45
N ASN A 135 1.15 -6.04 -14.14
CA ASN A 135 -0.21 -6.24 -14.64
C ASN A 135 -0.29 -6.13 -16.17
N ARG A 136 -1.30 -6.77 -16.75
CA ARG A 136 -1.43 -6.88 -18.22
C ARG A 136 -1.43 -5.53 -18.92
N SER A 137 -2.13 -4.54 -18.37
CA SER A 137 -2.25 -3.21 -19.00
C SER A 137 -0.89 -2.51 -19.06
N LEU A 138 -0.16 -2.48 -17.93
CA LEU A 138 1.15 -1.86 -17.85
C LEU A 138 2.18 -2.62 -18.69
N ARG A 139 2.15 -3.97 -18.65
CA ARG A 139 3.01 -4.83 -19.45
C ARG A 139 2.81 -4.60 -20.94
N SER A 140 1.56 -4.53 -21.42
CA SER A 140 1.30 -4.22 -22.83
C SER A 140 1.90 -2.87 -23.23
N LYS A 141 1.74 -1.84 -22.41
CA LYS A 141 2.29 -0.51 -22.70
C LYS A 141 3.82 -0.52 -22.78
N ILE A 142 4.49 -1.18 -21.84
CA ILE A 142 5.95 -1.33 -21.85
C ILE A 142 6.37 -2.09 -23.12
N MET A 143 5.72 -3.20 -23.41
CA MET A 143 6.06 -4.03 -24.58
C MET A 143 5.81 -3.32 -25.91
N ASP A 144 4.79 -2.47 -26.01
CA ASP A 144 4.55 -1.66 -27.20
C ASP A 144 5.69 -0.64 -27.40
N GLU A 145 6.18 0.01 -26.35
CA GLU A 145 7.34 0.91 -26.41
C GLU A 145 8.62 0.15 -26.83
N LEU A 146 8.87 -1.02 -26.28
CA LEU A 146 10.02 -1.85 -26.65
C LEU A 146 9.92 -2.32 -28.11
N LEU A 147 8.72 -2.64 -28.57
CA LEU A 147 8.47 -3.07 -29.94
C LEU A 147 8.71 -1.93 -30.95
N GLU A 148 8.32 -0.70 -30.62
CA GLU A 148 8.63 0.47 -31.44
C GLU A 148 10.14 0.67 -31.59
N LYS A 149 10.90 0.63 -30.50
CA LYS A 149 12.38 0.69 -30.52
C LYS A 149 12.97 -0.46 -31.35
N TRP A 150 12.46 -1.69 -31.19
CA TRP A 150 12.90 -2.86 -31.95
C TRP A 150 12.80 -2.68 -33.47
N PHE A 151 11.72 -2.09 -33.94
CA PHE A 151 11.55 -1.81 -35.39
C PHE A 151 12.45 -0.66 -35.87
N VAL A 152 12.62 0.39 -35.05
CA VAL A 152 13.50 1.52 -35.39
C VAL A 152 14.94 1.05 -35.56
N PHE A 153 15.44 0.19 -34.70
CA PHE A 153 16.79 -0.37 -34.75
C PHE A 153 16.91 -1.59 -35.67
N LYS A 154 15.93 -1.79 -36.57
CA LYS A 154 15.92 -2.83 -37.60
C LYS A 154 16.21 -4.25 -37.10
N GLN A 155 15.79 -4.52 -35.86
CA GLN A 155 15.94 -5.84 -35.20
C GLN A 155 17.40 -6.28 -34.98
N LEU A 156 18.36 -5.36 -35.01
CA LEU A 156 19.80 -5.64 -34.84
C LEU A 156 20.29 -5.52 -33.40
N SER A 157 19.41 -5.12 -32.48
CA SER A 157 19.75 -4.86 -31.08
C SER A 157 20.20 -6.11 -30.33
N THR A 158 21.15 -5.94 -29.40
CA THR A 158 21.61 -7.00 -28.50
C THR A 158 20.62 -7.25 -27.36
N ASP A 159 20.83 -8.31 -26.59
CA ASP A 159 20.00 -8.59 -25.42
C ASP A 159 20.16 -7.53 -24.33
N GLU A 160 21.40 -7.02 -24.16
CA GLU A 160 21.71 -5.96 -23.21
C GLU A 160 21.03 -4.66 -23.59
N GLU A 161 20.98 -4.29 -24.87
CA GLU A 161 20.26 -3.09 -25.33
C GLU A 161 18.76 -3.20 -25.10
N VAL A 162 18.15 -4.36 -25.36
CA VAL A 162 16.73 -4.59 -25.09
C VAL A 162 16.42 -4.53 -23.60
N GLN A 163 17.33 -5.02 -22.75
CA GLN A 163 17.19 -4.90 -21.31
C GLN A 163 17.29 -3.44 -20.86
N VAL A 164 18.21 -2.64 -21.42
CA VAL A 164 18.29 -1.20 -21.15
C VAL A 164 17.00 -0.49 -21.51
N TRP A 165 16.39 -0.80 -22.64
CA TRP A 165 15.10 -0.23 -23.02
C TRP A 165 13.98 -0.57 -22.03
N LEU A 166 13.96 -1.80 -21.50
CA LEU A 166 13.02 -2.19 -20.46
C LEU A 166 13.23 -1.37 -19.19
N GLU A 167 14.48 -1.24 -18.76
CA GLU A 167 14.84 -0.45 -17.58
C GLU A 167 14.44 1.03 -17.74
N GLU A 168 14.71 1.64 -18.91
CA GLU A 168 14.29 3.01 -19.24
C GLU A 168 12.77 3.18 -19.20
N ALA A 169 12.02 2.24 -19.80
CA ALA A 169 10.56 2.28 -19.81
C ALA A 169 10.00 2.19 -18.40
N MET A 170 10.54 1.30 -17.56
CA MET A 170 10.12 1.14 -16.16
C MET A 170 10.54 2.33 -15.31
N PHE A 171 11.75 2.85 -15.48
CA PHE A 171 12.21 4.07 -14.81
C PHE A 171 11.31 5.27 -15.15
N GLY A 172 10.95 5.41 -16.43
CA GLY A 172 10.04 6.45 -16.89
C GLY A 172 8.63 6.40 -16.27
N ILE A 173 8.20 5.25 -15.72
CA ILE A 173 6.97 5.15 -14.94
C ILE A 173 7.15 5.79 -13.56
N LEU A 174 8.28 5.54 -12.92
CA LEU A 174 8.59 6.03 -11.58
C LEU A 174 8.85 7.54 -11.55
N GLU A 175 9.47 8.09 -12.59
CA GLU A 175 9.78 9.53 -12.66
C GLU A 175 8.54 10.44 -12.82
N LYS A 176 7.37 9.87 -13.10
CA LYS A 176 6.11 10.63 -13.24
C LYS A 176 5.50 11.04 -11.90
N VAL A 177 6.04 10.55 -10.79
CA VAL A 177 5.55 10.82 -9.43
C VAL A 177 6.70 11.15 -8.51
N ASP A 178 6.39 11.68 -7.32
CA ASP A 178 7.38 11.93 -6.28
C ASP A 178 7.68 10.62 -5.53
N ASN A 179 8.83 10.01 -5.82
CA ASN A 179 9.33 8.81 -5.14
C ASN A 179 10.48 9.22 -4.21
N GLY A 180 10.20 9.34 -2.91
CA GLY A 180 11.21 9.58 -1.87
C GLY A 180 12.00 10.90 -2.00
N LYS A 181 11.69 11.75 -2.99
CA LYS A 181 12.41 13.02 -3.23
C LYS A 181 12.08 14.08 -2.19
N THR A 182 10.86 14.04 -1.67
CA THR A 182 10.36 15.02 -0.71
C THR A 182 10.29 14.38 0.66
N GLY A 183 11.22 14.68 1.55
CA GLY A 183 11.23 14.19 2.93
C GLY A 183 10.01 14.65 3.74
N LEU A 184 10.01 14.37 5.04
CA LEU A 184 8.97 14.82 5.98
C LEU A 184 8.93 16.35 6.04
N GLN A 185 7.76 16.94 5.80
CA GLN A 185 7.61 18.41 5.74
C GLN A 185 6.67 18.95 6.81
N LYS A 186 5.72 18.14 7.26
CA LYS A 186 4.71 18.54 8.22
C LYS A 186 5.07 18.01 9.61
N LYS A 187 4.53 18.67 10.63
CA LYS A 187 4.79 18.30 12.01
C LYS A 187 4.19 16.94 12.40
N TYR A 188 2.98 16.67 11.96
CA TYR A 188 2.27 15.43 12.29
C TYR A 188 2.41 14.43 11.14
N ILE A 189 2.99 13.28 11.45
CA ILE A 189 3.27 12.21 10.48
C ILE A 189 2.40 11.00 10.83
N ASN A 190 1.41 10.73 10.01
CA ASN A 190 0.40 9.70 10.27
C ASN A 190 0.60 8.47 9.38
N PHE A 191 0.53 7.27 9.99
CA PHE A 191 0.65 5.99 9.29
C PHE A 191 -0.68 5.26 9.32
N VAL A 192 -1.28 5.05 8.13
CA VAL A 192 -2.57 4.36 7.96
C VAL A 192 -2.41 3.08 7.16
N GLY A 193 -3.34 2.16 7.32
CA GLY A 193 -3.33 0.88 6.58
C GLY A 193 -3.88 -0.28 7.41
N PRO A 194 -4.05 -1.47 6.81
CA PRO A 194 -4.63 -2.63 7.48
C PRO A 194 -3.76 -3.19 8.60
N THR A 195 -4.32 -4.17 9.32
CA THR A 195 -3.58 -4.90 10.36
C THR A 195 -2.47 -5.74 9.74
N GLY A 196 -1.31 -5.78 10.39
CA GLY A 196 -0.21 -6.69 10.02
C GLY A 196 0.69 -6.21 8.87
N VAL A 197 0.43 -5.03 8.30
CA VAL A 197 1.29 -4.46 7.23
C VAL A 197 2.57 -3.80 7.75
N GLY A 198 2.82 -3.77 9.05
CA GLY A 198 4.06 -3.22 9.62
C GLY A 198 4.02 -1.72 9.97
N LYS A 199 2.84 -1.08 10.15
CA LYS A 199 2.73 0.36 10.49
C LYS A 199 3.58 0.77 11.69
N THR A 200 3.37 0.14 12.83
CA THR A 200 4.06 0.45 14.09
C THR A 200 5.58 0.29 13.98
N THR A 201 6.03 -0.78 13.31
CA THR A 201 7.47 -1.03 13.09
C THR A 201 8.07 0.00 12.13
N THR A 202 7.38 0.30 11.03
CA THR A 202 7.82 1.31 10.05
C THR A 202 7.86 2.69 10.66
N LEU A 203 6.85 3.06 11.46
CA LEU A 203 6.84 4.33 12.20
C LEU A 203 8.08 4.46 13.09
N ALA A 204 8.43 3.41 13.84
CA ALA A 204 9.61 3.41 14.70
C ALA A 204 10.92 3.58 13.88
N LYS A 205 11.01 2.94 12.70
CA LYS A 205 12.17 3.09 11.80
C LYS A 205 12.31 4.52 11.27
N VAL A 206 11.23 5.10 10.72
CA VAL A 206 11.24 6.47 10.19
C VAL A 206 11.55 7.48 11.30
N ALA A 207 10.98 7.29 12.49
CA ALA A 207 11.27 8.15 13.64
C ALA A 207 12.75 8.06 14.07
N ALA A 208 13.30 6.86 14.15
CA ALA A 208 14.71 6.65 14.48
C ALA A 208 15.64 7.26 13.43
N GLU A 209 15.33 7.09 12.14
CA GLU A 209 16.07 7.72 11.05
C GLU A 209 16.03 9.26 11.17
N THR A 210 14.85 9.83 11.44
CA THR A 210 14.64 11.27 11.62
C THR A 210 15.47 11.84 12.76
N MET A 211 15.58 11.11 13.86
CA MET A 211 16.41 11.49 15.00
C MET A 211 17.90 11.37 14.71
N LEU A 212 18.33 10.23 14.16
CA LEU A 212 19.74 9.90 14.01
C LEU A 212 20.41 10.65 12.85
N LYS A 213 19.69 10.83 11.72
CA LYS A 213 20.25 11.47 10.53
C LYS A 213 19.97 12.98 10.47
N HIS A 214 18.89 13.45 11.11
CA HIS A 214 18.44 14.84 10.99
C HIS A 214 18.45 15.61 12.31
N ASP A 215 18.87 14.97 13.43
CA ASP A 215 18.92 15.58 14.78
C ASP A 215 17.62 16.27 15.20
N LYS A 216 16.47 15.63 14.89
CA LYS A 216 15.13 16.14 15.15
C LYS A 216 14.53 15.58 16.44
N LYS A 217 13.81 16.42 17.17
CA LYS A 217 13.05 16.01 18.34
C LYS A 217 11.75 15.36 17.90
N VAL A 218 11.53 14.13 18.34
CA VAL A 218 10.42 13.27 17.92
C VAL A 218 9.56 12.87 19.12
N ALA A 219 8.25 12.80 18.93
CA ALA A 219 7.29 12.25 19.89
C ALA A 219 6.34 11.26 19.21
N PHE A 220 5.75 10.35 19.99
CA PHE A 220 4.79 9.37 19.52
C PHE A 220 3.40 9.61 20.07
N ILE A 221 2.37 9.44 19.22
CA ILE A 221 0.98 9.32 19.64
C ILE A 221 0.46 8.00 19.06
N THR A 222 -0.14 7.12 19.87
CA THR A 222 -0.84 5.95 19.35
C THR A 222 -2.33 6.07 19.55
N THR A 223 -3.08 5.77 18.50
CA THR A 223 -4.53 5.60 18.51
C THR A 223 -4.93 4.13 18.38
N ASP A 224 -3.96 3.19 18.29
CA ASP A 224 -4.22 1.74 18.28
C ASP A 224 -4.56 1.22 19.66
N THR A 225 -5.69 1.68 20.19
CA THR A 225 -6.19 1.29 21.51
C THR A 225 -6.96 -0.03 21.52
N TYR A 226 -7.16 -0.64 20.37
CA TYR A 226 -7.86 -1.93 20.23
C TYR A 226 -6.96 -3.13 20.46
N ARG A 227 -5.65 -2.98 20.26
CA ARG A 227 -4.67 -4.04 20.41
C ARG A 227 -3.71 -3.70 21.53
N ILE A 228 -3.87 -4.40 22.65
CA ILE A 228 -3.03 -4.19 23.85
C ILE A 228 -1.55 -4.37 23.50
N ALA A 229 -1.22 -5.43 22.76
CA ALA A 229 0.14 -5.72 22.32
C ALA A 229 0.74 -4.61 21.42
N ALA A 230 -0.07 -3.90 20.62
CA ALA A 230 0.43 -2.83 19.77
C ALA A 230 0.91 -1.60 20.58
N ILE A 231 0.15 -1.22 21.61
CA ILE A 231 0.56 -0.14 22.53
C ILE A 231 1.89 -0.50 23.20
N ASP A 232 2.03 -1.73 23.69
CA ASP A 232 3.26 -2.16 24.39
C ASP A 232 4.44 -2.27 23.43
N GLN A 233 4.19 -2.69 22.20
CA GLN A 233 5.22 -2.70 21.15
C GLN A 233 5.73 -1.29 20.89
N LEU A 234 4.85 -0.32 20.67
CA LEU A 234 5.27 1.07 20.42
C LEU A 234 5.94 1.68 21.66
N LYS A 235 5.46 1.38 22.88
CA LYS A 235 6.13 1.79 24.12
C LYS A 235 7.54 1.22 24.25
N THR A 236 7.77 0.01 23.76
CA THR A 236 9.09 -0.60 23.74
C THR A 236 10.02 0.17 22.82
N TYR A 237 9.57 0.50 21.60
CA TYR A 237 10.34 1.37 20.69
C TYR A 237 10.56 2.77 21.28
N ALA A 238 9.53 3.38 21.87
CA ALA A 238 9.66 4.68 22.52
C ALA A 238 10.73 4.67 23.62
N LYS A 239 10.79 3.61 24.42
CA LYS A 239 11.81 3.44 25.47
C LYS A 239 13.22 3.26 24.86
N ILE A 240 13.37 2.45 23.83
CA ILE A 240 14.66 2.21 23.16
C ILE A 240 15.19 3.50 22.55
N LEU A 241 14.32 4.27 21.89
CA LEU A 241 14.65 5.53 21.21
C LEU A 241 14.69 6.73 22.18
N ASN A 242 14.34 6.53 23.44
CA ASN A 242 14.18 7.60 24.44
C ASN A 242 13.22 8.72 23.96
N VAL A 243 12.09 8.33 23.38
CA VAL A 243 11.06 9.20 22.78
C VAL A 243 9.81 9.17 23.67
N PRO A 244 9.18 10.30 23.99
CA PRO A 244 7.92 10.31 24.73
C PRO A 244 6.78 9.76 23.88
N ILE A 245 5.83 9.11 24.56
CA ILE A 245 4.64 8.51 23.94
C ILE A 245 3.38 8.83 24.72
N GLU A 246 2.32 9.20 24.02
CA GLU A 246 0.97 9.35 24.53
C GLU A 246 0.00 8.37 23.85
N VAL A 247 -1.02 7.94 24.60
CA VAL A 247 -2.08 7.06 24.08
C VAL A 247 -3.37 7.86 24.01
N ALA A 248 -3.91 8.05 22.82
CA ALA A 248 -5.14 8.77 22.56
C ALA A 248 -6.31 7.79 22.32
N TYR A 249 -7.28 7.78 23.20
CA TYR A 249 -8.50 6.96 23.11
C TYR A 249 -9.64 7.67 22.39
N ASN A 250 -9.56 8.99 22.27
CA ASN A 250 -10.56 9.87 21.66
C ASN A 250 -9.90 11.18 21.18
N LEU A 251 -10.69 12.05 20.55
CA LEU A 251 -10.23 13.33 20.04
C LEU A 251 -9.65 14.25 21.12
N GLU A 252 -10.23 14.27 22.31
CA GLU A 252 -9.76 15.13 23.41
C GLU A 252 -8.38 14.68 23.91
N ASP A 253 -8.18 13.35 24.02
CA ASP A 253 -6.86 12.80 24.36
C ASP A 253 -5.82 13.13 23.28
N PHE A 254 -6.22 13.05 22.01
CA PHE A 254 -5.34 13.39 20.89
C PHE A 254 -4.94 14.87 20.93
N LYS A 255 -5.87 15.78 21.14
CA LYS A 255 -5.58 17.22 21.25
C LYS A 255 -4.64 17.52 22.40
N ARG A 256 -4.88 16.94 23.58
CA ARG A 256 -3.98 17.11 24.75
C ARG A 256 -2.57 16.59 24.47
N ALA A 257 -2.46 15.45 23.80
CA ALA A 257 -1.17 14.90 23.40
C ALA A 257 -0.46 15.82 22.37
N ALA A 258 -1.19 16.34 21.40
CA ALA A 258 -0.67 17.27 20.41
C ALA A 258 -0.17 18.59 21.05
N GLU A 259 -0.92 19.15 22.01
CA GLU A 259 -0.50 20.33 22.77
C GLU A 259 0.76 20.04 23.60
N ARG A 260 0.82 18.89 24.28
CA ARG A 260 1.98 18.47 25.07
C ARG A 260 3.24 18.35 24.20
N PHE A 261 3.09 17.92 22.94
CA PHE A 261 4.18 17.77 21.99
C PHE A 261 4.37 18.98 21.05
N SER A 262 3.82 20.15 21.44
CA SER A 262 3.93 21.38 20.63
C SER A 262 5.36 21.83 20.36
N HIS A 263 6.31 21.48 21.24
CA HIS A 263 7.74 21.84 21.12
C HIS A 263 8.61 20.78 20.43
N TYR A 264 8.01 19.65 19.93
CA TYR A 264 8.69 18.65 19.13
C TYR A 264 8.68 19.02 17.65
N ASP A 265 9.74 18.65 16.93
CA ASP A 265 9.81 18.90 15.48
C ASP A 265 8.82 18.03 14.72
N PHE A 266 8.75 16.73 15.09
CA PHE A 266 7.84 15.77 14.50
C PHE A 266 7.07 14.97 15.56
N VAL A 267 5.80 14.71 15.27
CA VAL A 267 4.93 13.86 16.08
C VAL A 267 4.43 12.73 15.18
N PHE A 268 4.91 11.52 15.42
CA PHE A 268 4.52 10.33 14.68
C PHE A 268 3.29 9.68 15.28
N ILE A 269 2.29 9.42 14.44
CA ILE A 269 0.97 8.92 14.84
C ILE A 269 0.80 7.49 14.33
N ASP A 270 0.73 6.53 15.27
CA ASP A 270 0.40 5.13 14.96
C ASP A 270 -1.10 4.91 15.06
N THR A 271 -1.69 4.39 14.00
CA THR A 271 -3.13 4.16 13.94
C THR A 271 -3.47 2.68 14.04
N ALA A 272 -4.65 2.40 14.61
CA ALA A 272 -5.18 1.04 14.64
C ALA A 272 -5.22 0.44 13.23
N GLY A 273 -4.69 -0.76 13.08
CA GLY A 273 -4.95 -1.55 11.89
C GLY A 273 -6.29 -2.24 12.01
N ARG A 274 -7.24 -1.95 11.14
CA ARG A 274 -8.51 -2.65 11.09
C ARG A 274 -8.72 -3.32 9.73
N ASN A 275 -9.72 -4.18 9.67
CA ASN A 275 -10.13 -4.78 8.41
C ASN A 275 -10.56 -3.65 7.45
N PHE A 276 -9.79 -3.44 6.40
CA PHE A 276 -9.99 -2.43 5.36
C PHE A 276 -11.34 -2.53 4.63
N ARG A 277 -12.05 -3.64 4.75
CA ARG A 277 -13.40 -3.83 4.17
C ARG A 277 -14.49 -3.10 4.93
N ASN A 278 -14.18 -2.49 6.07
CA ASN A 278 -15.14 -1.71 6.86
C ASN A 278 -14.93 -0.20 6.63
N ALA A 279 -15.74 0.41 5.77
CA ALA A 279 -15.70 1.84 5.47
C ALA A 279 -15.93 2.74 6.70
N GLN A 280 -16.58 2.22 7.77
CA GLN A 280 -16.77 2.96 9.01
C GLN A 280 -15.44 3.27 9.70
N TYR A 281 -14.42 2.42 9.53
CA TYR A 281 -13.11 2.64 10.15
C TYR A 281 -12.44 3.95 9.72
N VAL A 282 -12.51 4.31 8.43
CA VAL A 282 -11.91 5.56 7.93
C VAL A 282 -12.65 6.78 8.50
N LYS A 283 -13.96 6.67 8.73
CA LYS A 283 -14.75 7.71 9.39
C LYS A 283 -14.39 7.85 10.86
N ASP A 284 -14.30 6.71 11.58
CA ASP A 284 -13.89 6.68 13.01
C ASP A 284 -12.48 7.26 13.19
N LEU A 285 -11.58 6.96 12.25
CA LEU A 285 -10.23 7.52 12.26
C LEU A 285 -10.24 9.04 12.06
N ASN A 286 -11.08 9.54 11.16
CA ASN A 286 -11.25 10.98 10.93
C ASN A 286 -11.86 11.70 12.13
N GLU A 287 -12.68 11.02 12.94
CA GLU A 287 -13.23 11.55 14.19
C GLU A 287 -12.17 11.69 15.30
N ILE A 288 -11.16 10.81 15.31
CA ILE A 288 -10.07 10.84 16.30
C ILE A 288 -8.93 11.74 15.84
N ILE A 289 -8.61 11.70 14.57
CA ILE A 289 -7.51 12.44 13.95
C ILE A 289 -8.11 13.42 12.93
N HIS A 290 -8.21 14.69 13.29
CA HIS A 290 -8.52 15.70 12.30
C HIS A 290 -7.35 15.83 11.34
N PHE A 291 -7.51 15.33 10.09
CA PHE A 291 -6.54 15.48 9.02
C PHE A 291 -6.44 16.95 8.62
N THR A 292 -5.51 17.67 9.25
CA THR A 292 -5.26 19.09 9.04
C THR A 292 -4.16 19.30 7.99
N ASP A 293 -4.02 20.55 7.53
CA ASP A 293 -2.92 20.93 6.65
C ASP A 293 -1.52 20.78 7.28
N GLU A 294 -1.43 20.60 8.60
CA GLU A 294 -0.19 20.35 9.33
C GLU A 294 0.17 18.85 9.40
N MET A 295 -0.61 17.98 8.76
CA MET A 295 -0.43 16.53 8.79
C MET A 295 -0.06 15.98 7.43
N GLU A 296 0.85 15.02 7.43
CA GLU A 296 1.15 14.14 6.29
C GLU A 296 0.71 12.72 6.62
N THR A 297 -0.04 12.12 5.71
CA THR A 297 -0.54 10.76 5.88
C THR A 297 0.10 9.83 4.85
N TYR A 298 0.70 8.76 5.33
CA TYR A 298 1.33 7.71 4.54
C TYR A 298 0.51 6.43 4.60
N LEU A 299 0.18 5.89 3.43
CA LEU A 299 -0.48 4.60 3.31
C LEU A 299 0.57 3.49 3.38
N VAL A 300 0.46 2.59 4.36
CA VAL A 300 1.37 1.46 4.51
C VAL A 300 0.76 0.21 3.89
N LEU A 301 1.45 -0.37 2.91
CA LEU A 301 1.06 -1.57 2.17
C LEU A 301 2.15 -2.63 2.25
N SER A 302 1.77 -3.88 2.48
CA SER A 302 2.71 -5.01 2.43
C SER A 302 2.84 -5.54 1.01
N LEU A 303 4.05 -5.75 0.53
CA LEU A 303 4.33 -6.36 -0.78
C LEU A 303 3.93 -7.85 -0.85
N THR A 304 3.72 -8.50 0.29
CA THR A 304 3.18 -9.87 0.34
C THR A 304 1.67 -9.92 0.15
N SER A 305 1.00 -8.77 0.06
CA SER A 305 -0.44 -8.69 -0.23
C SER A 305 -0.69 -8.90 -1.72
N LYS A 306 -1.85 -9.49 -2.05
CA LYS A 306 -2.29 -9.59 -3.44
C LYS A 306 -2.51 -8.20 -4.02
N GLN A 307 -2.17 -7.99 -5.29
CA GLN A 307 -2.39 -6.73 -6.00
C GLN A 307 -3.83 -6.18 -5.81
N LYS A 308 -4.83 -7.06 -5.95
CA LYS A 308 -6.24 -6.68 -5.76
C LYS A 308 -6.54 -6.17 -4.35
N ASP A 309 -5.95 -6.79 -3.32
CA ASP A 309 -6.15 -6.35 -1.94
C ASP A 309 -5.49 -4.98 -1.71
N MET A 310 -4.31 -4.73 -2.29
CA MET A 310 -3.65 -3.42 -2.24
C MET A 310 -4.51 -2.32 -2.88
N GLU A 311 -5.14 -2.60 -4.01
CA GLU A 311 -6.07 -1.69 -4.68
C GLU A 311 -7.35 -1.43 -3.86
N ASP A 312 -7.91 -2.47 -3.25
CA ASP A 312 -9.09 -2.36 -2.39
C ASP A 312 -8.78 -1.55 -1.13
N ILE A 313 -7.58 -1.74 -0.53
CA ILE A 313 -7.08 -0.93 0.58
C ILE A 313 -6.96 0.54 0.16
N TYR A 314 -6.28 0.82 -0.96
CA TYR A 314 -6.12 2.19 -1.45
C TYR A 314 -7.48 2.89 -1.63
N ARG A 315 -8.46 2.25 -2.27
CA ARG A 315 -9.81 2.82 -2.47
C ARG A 315 -10.48 3.22 -1.16
N GLN A 316 -10.27 2.45 -0.09
CA GLN A 316 -10.82 2.77 1.24
C GLN A 316 -10.16 4.01 1.86
N PHE A 317 -8.84 4.12 1.70
CA PHE A 317 -8.08 5.23 2.28
C PHE A 317 -7.99 6.47 1.35
N ALA A 318 -8.43 6.38 0.09
CA ALA A 318 -8.40 7.49 -0.87
C ALA A 318 -9.28 8.69 -0.46
N ALA A 319 -10.20 8.50 0.50
CA ALA A 319 -10.97 9.59 1.11
C ALA A 319 -10.14 10.48 2.06
N ILE A 320 -8.93 10.04 2.44
CA ILE A 320 -7.98 10.78 3.26
C ILE A 320 -6.91 11.38 2.33
N PRO A 321 -6.41 12.60 2.59
CA PRO A 321 -5.31 13.17 1.80
C PRO A 321 -4.02 12.37 2.05
N LEU A 322 -3.74 11.40 1.16
CA LEU A 322 -2.53 10.60 1.19
C LEU A 322 -1.39 11.35 0.51
N LYS A 323 -0.24 11.47 1.18
CA LYS A 323 0.98 12.06 0.59
C LYS A 323 1.69 11.07 -0.32
N GLN A 324 2.02 9.89 0.21
CA GLN A 324 2.75 8.83 -0.48
C GLN A 324 2.39 7.47 0.13
N VAL A 325 2.84 6.40 -0.52
CA VAL A 325 2.76 5.03 0.00
C VAL A 325 4.10 4.60 0.61
N ILE A 326 4.03 3.72 1.60
CA ILE A 326 5.19 3.00 2.13
C ILE A 326 4.98 1.52 1.85
N PHE A 327 5.92 0.91 1.14
CA PHE A 327 5.92 -0.51 0.89
C PHE A 327 6.74 -1.24 1.94
N THR A 328 6.18 -2.32 2.49
CA THR A 328 6.82 -3.09 3.55
C THR A 328 7.00 -4.54 3.15
N LYS A 329 7.87 -5.26 3.88
CA LYS A 329 8.12 -6.69 3.70
C LYS A 329 8.69 -7.03 2.32
N ALA A 330 9.60 -6.20 1.84
CA ALA A 330 10.28 -6.45 0.58
C ALA A 330 11.20 -7.68 0.65
N ASP A 331 11.66 -8.03 1.84
CA ASP A 331 12.41 -9.25 2.17
C ASP A 331 11.57 -10.54 2.10
N GLU A 332 10.25 -10.43 2.18
CA GLU A 332 9.32 -11.57 2.14
C GLU A 332 8.76 -11.84 0.73
N THR A 333 9.20 -11.11 -0.31
CA THR A 333 8.73 -11.28 -1.70
C THR A 333 9.87 -11.34 -2.70
N SER A 334 9.65 -12.04 -3.81
CA SER A 334 10.56 -12.08 -4.97
C SER A 334 10.06 -11.27 -6.16
N THR A 335 8.87 -10.63 -6.05
CA THR A 335 8.24 -9.89 -7.14
C THR A 335 8.02 -8.43 -6.76
N PHE A 336 8.45 -7.52 -7.64
CA PHE A 336 8.35 -6.06 -7.45
C PHE A 336 7.39 -5.38 -8.43
N GLY A 337 6.79 -6.11 -9.34
CA GLY A 337 5.76 -5.60 -10.26
C GLY A 337 4.59 -4.91 -9.55
N PRO A 338 4.12 -5.37 -8.38
CA PRO A 338 3.07 -4.70 -7.61
C PRO A 338 3.38 -3.23 -7.26
N VAL A 339 4.65 -2.87 -7.03
CA VAL A 339 5.09 -1.47 -6.80
C VAL A 339 4.81 -0.63 -8.04
N PHE A 340 5.26 -1.08 -9.21
CA PHE A 340 5.08 -0.39 -10.49
C PHE A 340 3.60 -0.29 -10.88
N ASN A 341 2.85 -1.36 -10.66
CA ASN A 341 1.40 -1.40 -10.91
C ASN A 341 0.68 -0.35 -10.08
N PHE A 342 0.99 -0.28 -8.79
CA PHE A 342 0.37 0.65 -7.85
C PHE A 342 0.70 2.11 -8.22
N ILE A 343 1.99 2.43 -8.38
CA ILE A 343 2.46 3.77 -8.75
C ILE A 343 1.86 4.20 -10.10
N HIS A 344 1.88 3.30 -11.09
CA HIS A 344 1.33 3.61 -12.41
C HIS A 344 -0.17 3.88 -12.38
N THR A 345 -0.93 3.08 -11.62
CA THR A 345 -2.40 3.15 -11.58
C THR A 345 -2.88 4.36 -10.78
N HIS A 346 -2.30 4.58 -9.60
CA HIS A 346 -2.82 5.57 -8.65
C HIS A 346 -2.10 6.92 -8.70
N LYS A 347 -0.98 7.02 -9.42
CA LYS A 347 -0.15 8.24 -9.51
C LYS A 347 0.29 8.75 -8.13
N LEU A 348 0.40 7.83 -7.16
CA LEU A 348 0.88 8.07 -5.82
C LEU A 348 2.28 7.48 -5.68
N GLY A 349 3.27 8.32 -5.37
CA GLY A 349 4.67 7.90 -5.23
C GLY A 349 4.93 7.15 -3.92
N ALA A 350 6.05 6.44 -3.87
CA ALA A 350 6.54 5.77 -2.69
C ALA A 350 7.47 6.67 -1.87
N ALA A 351 7.30 6.68 -0.53
CA ALA A 351 8.18 7.40 0.39
C ALA A 351 9.33 6.53 0.87
N TYR A 352 9.01 5.36 1.38
CA TYR A 352 9.94 4.39 1.94
C TYR A 352 9.60 2.97 1.49
N ILE A 353 10.62 2.11 1.59
CA ILE A 353 10.47 0.66 1.47
C ILE A 353 11.19 0.00 2.65
N THR A 354 10.60 -1.05 3.23
CA THR A 354 11.24 -1.81 4.31
C THR A 354 11.50 -3.25 3.87
N ASP A 355 12.67 -3.76 4.22
CA ASP A 355 13.21 -5.04 3.76
C ASP A 355 13.72 -5.92 4.91
N GLY A 356 13.13 -5.78 6.11
CA GLY A 356 13.46 -6.60 7.27
C GLY A 356 12.82 -6.10 8.56
N GLN A 357 13.27 -6.63 9.71
CA GLN A 357 12.68 -6.37 11.02
C GLN A 357 13.52 -5.46 11.92
N ASN A 358 14.77 -5.18 11.58
CA ASN A 358 15.65 -4.37 12.42
C ASN A 358 15.25 -2.89 12.41
N VAL A 359 15.31 -2.27 13.56
CA VAL A 359 15.07 -0.83 13.76
C VAL A 359 16.37 -0.23 14.28
N PRO A 360 16.95 0.78 13.58
CA PRO A 360 16.40 1.54 12.46
C PRO A 360 16.75 1.03 11.06
N ASP A 361 17.56 0.00 10.89
CA ASP A 361 18.40 -0.25 9.72
C ASP A 361 17.63 -0.71 8.46
N ASP A 362 16.60 -1.57 8.61
CA ASP A 362 15.92 -2.20 7.47
C ASP A 362 14.84 -1.29 6.88
N ILE A 363 15.22 -0.07 6.48
CA ILE A 363 14.37 0.90 5.78
C ILE A 363 15.21 1.74 4.82
N GLU A 364 14.70 1.96 3.63
CA GLU A 364 15.33 2.79 2.63
C GLU A 364 14.33 3.80 2.05
N ILE A 365 14.85 4.98 1.65
CA ILE A 365 14.05 5.96 0.90
C ILE A 365 13.74 5.36 -0.46
N ALA A 366 12.46 5.31 -0.82
CA ALA A 366 11.99 4.68 -2.05
C ALA A 366 12.21 5.56 -3.29
N THR A 367 13.46 6.01 -3.53
CA THR A 367 13.79 6.75 -4.75
C THR A 367 13.55 5.88 -5.98
N SER A 368 13.33 6.50 -7.15
CA SER A 368 13.17 5.77 -8.42
C SER A 368 14.35 4.83 -8.67
N SER A 369 15.58 5.27 -8.39
CA SER A 369 16.77 4.42 -8.51
C SER A 369 16.76 3.24 -7.55
N GLN A 370 16.34 3.43 -6.29
CA GLN A 370 16.26 2.35 -5.32
C GLN A 370 15.19 1.33 -5.71
N LEU A 371 14.02 1.76 -6.15
CA LEU A 371 12.97 0.87 -6.64
C LEU A 371 13.41 0.07 -7.86
N MET A 372 14.18 0.67 -8.78
CA MET A 372 14.79 -0.04 -9.91
C MET A 372 15.85 -1.05 -9.49
N LYS A 373 16.70 -0.69 -8.51
CA LYS A 373 17.72 -1.58 -7.94
C LYS A 373 17.09 -2.84 -7.35
N MET A 374 15.96 -2.70 -6.66
CA MET A 374 15.24 -3.84 -6.11
C MET A 374 14.60 -4.72 -7.20
N ALA A 375 14.07 -4.11 -8.25
CA ALA A 375 13.46 -4.85 -9.36
C ALA A 375 14.45 -5.61 -10.23
N PHE A 376 15.63 -5.04 -10.49
CA PHE A 376 16.61 -5.58 -11.44
C PHE A 376 17.92 -6.07 -10.81
N GLY A 377 18.07 -5.92 -9.48
CA GLY A 377 19.28 -6.30 -8.72
C GLY A 377 20.39 -5.26 -8.73
N THR A 378 21.32 -5.39 -7.77
CA THR A 378 22.35 -4.39 -7.45
C THR A 378 23.44 -4.20 -8.49
N LYS A 379 23.69 -5.18 -9.36
CA LYS A 379 24.89 -5.19 -10.22
C LYS A 379 25.02 -4.05 -11.24
N LYS A 380 23.97 -3.25 -11.50
CA LYS A 380 23.95 -2.24 -12.58
C LYS A 380 23.85 -0.78 -12.13
N TYR A 381 23.36 -0.50 -10.92
CA TYR A 381 23.01 0.87 -10.51
C TYR A 381 24.10 1.61 -9.73
N GLU A 382 25.21 0.96 -9.39
CA GLU A 382 26.36 1.60 -8.72
C GLU A 382 27.20 2.53 -9.64
N ARG A 383 26.86 2.62 -10.95
CA ARG A 383 27.63 3.39 -11.94
C ARG A 383 27.04 4.77 -12.27
N SER A 384 25.98 5.22 -11.59
CA SER A 384 25.26 6.48 -11.91
C SER A 384 25.05 7.39 -10.70
N SER A 385 25.91 7.30 -9.67
CA SER A 385 25.90 8.24 -8.52
C SER A 385 27.24 8.98 -8.45
#